data_851f033ac0ed7648fb73d746fc39ce85
#
_entry.id   851f033ac0ed7648fb73d746fc39ce85
#
_cell.length_a   1.000
_cell.length_b   1.000
_cell.length_c   1.000
_cell.angle_alpha   90.00
_cell.angle_beta   90.00
_cell.angle_gamma   90.00
#
_symmetry.space_group_name_H-M   'P 1'
#
loop_
_entity.id
_entity.type
_entity.pdbx_description
1 polymer ?
#
loop_
_entity_poly.entity_id
_entity_poly.type
_entity_poly.pdbx_seq_one_letter_code
_entity_poly.pdbx_strand_id
1 'polypeptide(L)'
;MLLLDGGCMLVRRKAYDAVHGLDPRYTTSDCAFGDFTLRLLSAGWQIFSAENAYLHKNPATIDEDVPGDRARFREKLGFDIIYSCFTRRELLHYVDLSHHPNAILDVGCSCGGNLCQLHTDDPSAELYGIEFNKHAAAIAQHFASVDAIDVETLHRPEWHDKFQNIILADLLEHLHDPWQALRNMYRITCPGGRIIISIPNIMHISILRGLLNSDWNYADAGILDRTHLRFFTRKTATAMVTNAGYHILQYGSSLPSQSEEERTLKEKLLPLLGPDASADDLDAYQWHIVAEK
;
A
#
# COMPACT_ATOMS: atom_id res chain seq x y z
N MET A 1 -7.61 11.37 7.54
CA MET A 1 -7.18 11.81 6.18
C MET A 1 -5.71 12.23 6.28
N LEU A 2 -4.83 11.59 5.54
CA LEU A 2 -3.39 11.87 5.59
C LEU A 2 -2.99 13.13 4.80
N LEU A 3 -3.67 13.43 3.70
CA LEU A 3 -3.39 14.59 2.86
C LEU A 3 -4.55 15.59 2.86
N LEU A 4 -4.22 16.89 2.83
CA LEU A 4 -5.19 17.95 2.59
C LEU A 4 -5.62 17.90 1.11
N ASP A 5 -6.91 17.81 0.87
CA ASP A 5 -7.50 18.07 -0.44
C ASP A 5 -7.54 19.60 -0.65
N GLY A 6 -7.08 20.07 -1.80
CA GLY A 6 -7.08 21.48 -2.17
C GLY A 6 -8.45 22.14 -2.29
N GLY A 7 -9.57 21.42 -2.01
CA GLY A 7 -10.92 21.94 -2.14
C GLY A 7 -11.22 23.11 -1.18
N CYS A 8 -10.91 22.95 0.08
CA CYS A 8 -11.01 24.01 1.10
C CYS A 8 -10.23 23.64 2.36
N MET A 9 -9.45 24.56 2.84
CA MET A 9 -8.73 24.39 4.11
C MET A 9 -8.76 25.66 4.93
N LEU A 10 -8.81 25.51 6.25
CA LEU A 10 -8.58 26.57 7.21
C LEU A 10 -7.23 26.33 7.90
N VAL A 11 -6.29 27.22 7.72
CA VAL A 11 -4.93 27.10 8.27
C VAL A 11 -4.68 28.22 9.26
N ARG A 12 -4.15 27.87 10.44
CA ARG A 12 -3.67 28.91 11.38
C ARG A 12 -2.51 29.67 10.75
N ARG A 13 -2.55 30.98 10.76
CA ARG A 13 -1.49 31.83 10.21
C ARG A 13 -0.09 31.45 10.71
N LYS A 14 0.06 31.17 12.01
CA LYS A 14 1.31 30.70 12.61
C LYS A 14 1.81 29.38 12.00
N ALA A 15 0.91 28.45 11.67
CA ALA A 15 1.28 27.18 11.04
C ALA A 15 1.72 27.41 9.59
N TYR A 16 0.99 28.24 8.86
CA TYR A 16 1.32 28.62 7.47
C TYR A 16 2.71 29.26 7.39
N ASP A 17 2.98 30.24 8.27
CA ASP A 17 4.24 30.97 8.29
C ASP A 17 5.42 30.07 8.73
N ALA A 18 5.18 29.14 9.67
CA ALA A 18 6.21 28.22 10.17
C ALA A 18 6.77 27.28 9.09
N VAL A 19 5.94 26.95 8.07
CA VAL A 19 6.36 26.09 6.94
C VAL A 19 6.53 26.89 5.65
N HIS A 20 6.56 28.23 5.70
CA HIS A 20 6.72 29.13 4.56
C HIS A 20 5.63 29.01 3.48
N GLY A 21 4.41 28.63 3.88
CA GLY A 21 3.25 28.53 2.98
C GLY A 21 3.35 27.42 1.94
N LEU A 22 2.58 27.54 0.86
CA LEU A 22 2.64 26.63 -0.28
C LEU A 22 3.94 26.84 -1.07
N ASP A 23 4.51 25.77 -1.58
CA ASP A 23 5.70 25.82 -2.43
C ASP A 23 5.27 26.22 -3.87
N PRO A 24 5.65 27.43 -4.35
CA PRO A 24 5.19 27.95 -5.63
C PRO A 24 5.77 27.21 -6.86
N ARG A 25 6.67 26.26 -6.64
CA ARG A 25 7.26 25.45 -7.72
C ARG A 25 6.30 24.37 -8.20
N TYR A 26 5.27 24.01 -7.41
CA TYR A 26 4.23 23.06 -7.83
C TYR A 26 3.11 23.81 -8.54
N THR A 27 2.65 23.24 -9.65
CA THR A 27 1.55 23.77 -10.47
C THR A 27 0.27 22.97 -10.28
N THR A 28 0.35 21.72 -9.81
CA THR A 28 -0.79 20.88 -9.48
C THR A 28 -1.18 21.00 -8.02
N SER A 29 -2.48 20.97 -7.76
CA SER A 29 -3.03 21.03 -6.39
C SER A 29 -2.53 19.87 -5.54
N ASP A 30 -2.50 18.64 -6.07
CA ASP A 30 -2.12 17.43 -5.34
C ASP A 30 -0.69 17.51 -4.80
N CYS A 31 0.28 17.89 -5.63
CA CYS A 31 1.66 18.05 -5.20
C CYS A 31 1.85 19.26 -4.27
N ALA A 32 1.20 20.38 -4.54
CA ALA A 32 1.31 21.60 -3.74
C ALA A 32 0.73 21.40 -2.33
N PHE A 33 -0.48 20.85 -2.23
CA PHE A 33 -1.13 20.60 -0.95
C PHE A 33 -0.57 19.39 -0.22
N GLY A 34 -0.13 18.37 -0.95
CA GLY A 34 0.59 17.24 -0.39
C GLY A 34 1.90 17.67 0.28
N ASP A 35 2.76 18.39 -0.43
CA ASP A 35 4.00 18.94 0.13
C ASP A 35 3.74 19.84 1.35
N PHE A 36 2.73 20.68 1.27
CA PHE A 36 2.34 21.56 2.38
C PHE A 36 1.86 20.77 3.59
N THR A 37 1.01 19.74 3.37
CA THR A 37 0.54 18.82 4.41
C THR A 37 1.71 18.15 5.13
N LEU A 38 2.64 17.58 4.36
CA LEU A 38 3.78 16.86 4.91
C LEU A 38 4.71 17.78 5.71
N ARG A 39 4.92 19.01 5.25
CA ARG A 39 5.70 20.00 6.01
C ARG A 39 5.00 20.44 7.30
N LEU A 40 3.67 20.57 7.30
CA LEU A 40 2.89 20.83 8.52
C LEU A 40 3.04 19.71 9.54
N LEU A 41 2.84 18.44 9.10
CA LEU A 41 3.01 17.27 9.95
C LEU A 41 4.44 17.18 10.51
N SER A 42 5.44 17.31 9.66
CA SER A 42 6.87 17.30 10.08
C SER A 42 7.21 18.43 11.06
N ALA A 43 6.50 19.54 11.03
CA ALA A 43 6.64 20.65 11.99
C ALA A 43 5.79 20.46 13.27
N GLY A 44 5.16 19.28 13.44
CA GLY A 44 4.37 18.93 14.64
C GLY A 44 2.95 19.52 14.67
N TRP A 45 2.44 20.03 13.53
CA TRP A 45 1.07 20.48 13.44
C TRP A 45 0.12 19.31 13.23
N GLN A 46 -1.05 19.37 13.84
CA GLN A 46 -2.12 18.41 13.65
C GLN A 46 -3.07 18.85 12.54
N ILE A 47 -3.60 17.89 11.80
CA ILE A 47 -4.56 18.07 10.71
C ILE A 47 -5.85 17.36 11.06
N PHE A 48 -6.97 18.07 10.92
CA PHE A 48 -8.30 17.54 11.23
C PHE A 48 -9.21 17.64 10.01
N SER A 49 -10.04 16.66 9.81
CA SER A 49 -11.16 16.71 8.87
C SER A 49 -12.37 17.35 9.53
N ALA A 50 -13.03 18.30 8.85
CA ALA A 50 -14.28 18.87 9.30
C ALA A 50 -15.44 18.03 8.76
N GLU A 51 -15.91 17.04 9.54
CA GLU A 51 -16.92 16.05 9.11
C GLU A 51 -18.27 16.64 8.72
N ASN A 52 -18.58 17.85 9.21
CA ASN A 52 -19.83 18.56 8.95
C ASN A 52 -19.70 19.68 7.90
N ALA A 53 -18.57 19.78 7.20
CA ALA A 53 -18.34 20.76 6.16
C ALA A 53 -18.35 20.07 4.78
N TYR A 54 -19.29 20.45 3.94
CA TYR A 54 -19.43 19.90 2.60
C TYR A 54 -19.14 20.97 1.56
N LEU A 55 -18.37 20.62 0.55
CA LEU A 55 -18.08 21.47 -0.60
C LEU A 55 -18.51 20.77 -1.88
N HIS A 56 -19.13 21.52 -2.74
CA HIS A 56 -19.40 21.06 -4.10
C HIS A 56 -18.20 21.36 -5.00
N LYS A 57 -17.45 20.33 -5.40
CA LYS A 57 -16.32 20.46 -6.32
C LYS A 57 -16.84 20.31 -7.76
N ASN A 58 -16.55 21.31 -8.61
CA ASN A 58 -16.87 21.20 -10.03
C ASN A 58 -15.92 20.15 -10.67
N PRO A 59 -16.44 19.06 -11.27
CA PRO A 59 -15.60 18.03 -11.89
C PRO A 59 -14.72 18.54 -13.06
N ALA A 60 -15.04 19.71 -13.63
CA ALA A 60 -14.24 20.32 -14.69
C ALA A 60 -12.91 20.93 -14.19
N THR A 61 -12.62 20.90 -12.90
CA THR A 61 -11.38 21.43 -12.29
C THR A 61 -10.47 20.31 -11.79
N ILE A 62 -10.52 19.11 -12.40
CA ILE A 62 -9.54 18.07 -12.11
C ILE A 62 -8.22 18.56 -12.73
N ASP A 63 -7.23 18.81 -11.89
CA ASP A 63 -5.88 19.13 -12.36
C ASP A 63 -5.36 17.97 -13.21
N GLU A 64 -4.94 18.27 -14.45
CA GLU A 64 -4.24 17.28 -15.25
C GLU A 64 -2.92 16.92 -14.54
N ASP A 65 -2.59 15.63 -14.49
CA ASP A 65 -1.31 15.17 -13.94
C ASP A 65 -0.16 15.84 -14.72
N VAL A 66 0.54 16.78 -14.08
CA VAL A 66 1.71 17.44 -14.66
C VAL A 66 2.95 16.63 -14.29
N PRO A 67 3.52 15.83 -15.22
CA PRO A 67 4.62 14.90 -14.89
C PRO A 67 5.81 15.55 -14.19
N GLY A 68 6.06 16.82 -14.45
CA GLY A 68 7.15 17.60 -13.83
C GLY A 68 6.95 17.82 -12.32
N ASP A 69 5.73 17.94 -11.81
CA ASP A 69 5.46 18.17 -10.40
C ASP A 69 5.68 16.90 -9.58
N ARG A 70 5.20 15.76 -10.06
CA ARG A 70 5.44 14.45 -9.41
C ARG A 70 6.92 14.09 -9.41
N ALA A 71 7.64 14.34 -10.52
CA ALA A 71 9.08 14.12 -10.57
C ALA A 71 9.84 14.97 -9.55
N ARG A 72 9.49 16.26 -9.43
CA ARG A 72 10.07 17.18 -8.43
C ARG A 72 9.77 16.75 -7.01
N PHE A 73 8.55 16.26 -6.77
CA PHE A 73 8.15 15.75 -5.46
C PHE A 73 8.97 14.51 -5.08
N ARG A 74 9.11 13.54 -6.01
CA ARG A 74 9.96 12.36 -5.80
C ARG A 74 11.43 12.71 -5.57
N GLU A 75 11.98 13.66 -6.33
CA GLU A 75 13.35 14.12 -6.14
C GLU A 75 13.56 14.73 -4.74
N LYS A 76 12.59 15.49 -4.25
CA LYS A 76 12.65 16.15 -2.93
C LYS A 76 12.51 15.19 -1.76
N LEU A 77 11.63 14.20 -1.84
CA LEU A 77 11.21 13.37 -0.69
C LEU A 77 11.51 11.87 -0.88
N GLY A 78 11.88 11.43 -2.09
CA GLY A 78 12.23 10.05 -2.39
C GLY A 78 11.05 9.10 -2.51
N PHE A 79 9.81 9.60 -2.61
CA PHE A 79 8.59 8.79 -2.80
C PHE A 79 7.54 9.53 -3.64
N ASP A 80 6.57 8.77 -4.17
CA ASP A 80 5.42 9.32 -4.90
C ASP A 80 4.30 9.70 -3.95
N ILE A 81 3.79 10.93 -4.05
CA ILE A 81 2.79 11.43 -3.10
C ILE A 81 1.47 10.68 -3.14
N ILE A 82 0.99 10.34 -4.34
CA ILE A 82 -0.32 9.69 -4.50
C ILE A 82 -0.22 8.26 -3.97
N TYR A 83 0.80 7.52 -4.40
CA TYR A 83 1.00 6.13 -4.00
C TYR A 83 1.32 6.00 -2.50
N SER A 84 2.24 6.82 -1.99
CA SER A 84 2.75 6.69 -0.62
C SER A 84 1.81 7.16 0.48
N CYS A 85 0.79 7.95 0.13
CA CYS A 85 -0.21 8.41 1.08
C CYS A 85 -1.56 7.70 0.93
N PHE A 86 -1.64 6.73 0.03
CA PHE A 86 -2.87 5.99 -0.26
C PHE A 86 -3.22 5.04 0.88
N THR A 87 -4.52 4.94 1.18
CA THR A 87 -5.04 3.98 2.15
C THR A 87 -5.62 2.77 1.41
N ARG A 88 -5.10 1.59 1.69
CA ARG A 88 -5.50 0.31 1.08
C ARG A 88 -6.76 -0.23 1.78
N ARG A 89 -7.89 0.48 1.64
CA ARG A 89 -9.16 0.12 2.32
C ARG A 89 -9.62 -1.29 2.00
N GLU A 90 -9.32 -1.77 0.80
CA GLU A 90 -9.61 -3.14 0.34
C GLU A 90 -8.81 -4.21 1.08
N LEU A 91 -7.72 -3.84 1.76
CA LEU A 91 -6.97 -4.74 2.64
C LEU A 91 -7.39 -4.56 4.11
N LEU A 92 -7.68 -3.33 4.52
CA LEU A 92 -7.99 -3.05 5.92
C LEU A 92 -9.25 -3.76 6.42
N HIS A 93 -10.22 -4.08 5.54
CA HIS A 93 -11.40 -4.83 5.95
C HIS A 93 -11.11 -6.29 6.38
N TYR A 94 -9.90 -6.81 6.09
CA TYR A 94 -9.46 -8.13 6.56
C TYR A 94 -8.83 -8.07 7.96
N VAL A 95 -8.50 -6.88 8.46
CA VAL A 95 -7.92 -6.69 9.79
C VAL A 95 -8.96 -7.07 10.85
N ASP A 96 -8.56 -7.93 11.76
CA ASP A 96 -9.42 -8.30 12.89
C ASP A 96 -9.27 -7.31 14.04
N LEU A 97 -10.25 -6.44 14.21
CA LEU A 97 -10.30 -5.44 15.27
C LEU A 97 -10.96 -5.96 16.55
N SER A 98 -11.34 -7.24 16.63
CA SER A 98 -12.02 -7.80 17.82
C SER A 98 -11.09 -8.10 18.99
N HIS A 99 -9.79 -8.10 18.78
CA HIS A 99 -8.79 -8.36 19.83
C HIS A 99 -8.51 -7.13 20.68
N HIS A 100 -8.34 -7.33 21.99
CA HIS A 100 -7.93 -6.29 22.92
C HIS A 100 -6.96 -6.87 23.99
N PRO A 101 -5.70 -6.43 24.06
CA PRO A 101 -5.06 -5.44 23.19
C PRO A 101 -4.90 -5.94 21.74
N ASN A 102 -4.91 -5.04 20.78
CA ASN A 102 -4.72 -5.34 19.37
C ASN A 102 -3.46 -4.64 18.87
N ALA A 103 -2.36 -5.39 18.72
CA ALA A 103 -1.13 -4.88 18.12
C ALA A 103 -1.14 -5.16 16.62
N ILE A 104 -1.06 -4.11 15.81
CA ILE A 104 -1.12 -4.18 14.35
C ILE A 104 0.18 -3.63 13.78
N LEU A 105 0.79 -4.37 12.86
CA LEU A 105 2.00 -3.98 12.16
C LEU A 105 1.71 -3.78 10.66
N ASP A 106 2.02 -2.61 10.13
CA ASP A 106 2.03 -2.33 8.69
C ASP A 106 3.48 -2.27 8.20
N VAL A 107 3.86 -3.24 7.35
CA VAL A 107 5.23 -3.38 6.83
C VAL A 107 5.32 -2.79 5.44
N GLY A 108 6.22 -1.83 5.23
CA GLY A 108 6.22 -0.97 4.07
C GLY A 108 5.11 0.09 4.18
N CYS A 109 4.91 0.62 5.40
CA CYS A 109 3.77 1.47 5.72
C CYS A 109 3.80 2.84 5.01
N SER A 110 4.87 3.16 4.30
CA SER A 110 5.05 4.42 3.59
C SER A 110 4.75 5.64 4.48
N CYS A 111 3.92 6.59 4.05
CA CYS A 111 3.51 7.74 4.86
C CYS A 111 2.45 7.42 5.93
N GLY A 112 2.08 6.15 6.11
CA GLY A 112 1.16 5.72 7.16
C GLY A 112 -0.33 5.88 6.82
N GLY A 113 -0.72 5.81 5.54
CA GLY A 113 -2.12 5.91 5.14
C GLY A 113 -3.01 4.86 5.81
N ASN A 114 -2.57 3.60 5.84
CA ASN A 114 -3.25 2.51 6.54
C ASN A 114 -3.29 2.74 8.05
N LEU A 115 -2.16 3.15 8.65
CA LEU A 115 -2.03 3.40 10.08
C LEU A 115 -2.95 4.54 10.55
N CYS A 116 -3.04 5.61 9.75
CA CYS A 116 -3.96 6.72 10.01
C CYS A 116 -5.43 6.25 10.00
N GLN A 117 -5.82 5.39 9.05
CA GLN A 117 -7.17 4.83 9.00
C GLN A 117 -7.43 3.91 10.19
N LEU A 118 -6.50 2.99 10.50
CA LEU A 118 -6.62 2.07 11.63
C LEU A 118 -6.72 2.81 12.97
N HIS A 119 -5.97 3.90 13.15
CA HIS A 119 -6.09 4.76 14.34
C HIS A 119 -7.47 5.40 14.46
N THR A 120 -8.12 5.67 13.32
CA THR A 120 -9.50 6.20 13.31
C THR A 120 -10.52 5.12 13.62
N ASP A 121 -10.33 3.90 13.08
CA ASP A 121 -11.27 2.78 13.21
C ASP A 121 -11.20 2.15 14.62
N ASP A 122 -9.99 2.05 15.20
CA ASP A 122 -9.75 1.60 16.56
C ASP A 122 -8.66 2.46 17.24
N PRO A 123 -9.04 3.55 17.93
CA PRO A 123 -8.10 4.39 18.65
C PRO A 123 -7.35 3.69 19.81
N SER A 124 -7.82 2.48 20.23
CA SER A 124 -7.17 1.69 21.28
C SER A 124 -6.11 0.73 20.77
N ALA A 125 -6.03 0.51 19.44
CA ALA A 125 -5.06 -0.38 18.85
C ALA A 125 -3.62 0.15 19.02
N GLU A 126 -2.70 -0.77 19.30
CA GLU A 126 -1.27 -0.49 19.30
C GLU A 126 -0.73 -0.60 17.88
N LEU A 127 -0.48 0.55 17.24
CA LEU A 127 -0.07 0.60 15.85
C LEU A 127 1.45 0.69 15.70
N TYR A 128 1.98 -0.14 14.82
CA TYR A 128 3.39 -0.23 14.50
C TYR A 128 3.59 -0.16 12.98
N GLY A 129 4.74 0.38 12.56
CA GLY A 129 5.12 0.43 11.16
C GLY A 129 6.60 0.12 10.93
N ILE A 130 6.91 -0.40 9.76
CA ILE A 130 8.26 -0.49 9.22
C ILE A 130 8.27 0.20 7.87
N GLU A 131 9.22 1.12 7.66
CA GLU A 131 9.35 1.85 6.40
C GLU A 131 10.83 2.14 6.11
N PHE A 132 11.27 1.83 4.88
CA PHE A 132 12.66 2.04 4.46
C PHE A 132 12.97 3.52 4.22
N ASN A 133 12.03 4.28 3.62
CA ASN A 133 12.19 5.70 3.34
C ASN A 133 12.02 6.52 4.62
N LYS A 134 13.10 7.16 5.08
CA LYS A 134 13.12 7.94 6.33
C LYS A 134 12.14 9.11 6.35
N HIS A 135 11.88 9.74 5.19
CA HIS A 135 10.94 10.86 5.10
C HIS A 135 9.49 10.37 5.22
N ALA A 136 9.15 9.26 4.55
CA ALA A 136 7.85 8.62 4.69
C ALA A 136 7.63 8.11 6.12
N ALA A 137 8.62 7.41 6.69
CA ALA A 137 8.56 6.92 8.08
C ALA A 137 8.32 8.05 9.08
N ALA A 138 8.99 9.21 8.93
CA ALA A 138 8.80 10.36 9.81
C ALA A 138 7.36 10.91 9.79
N ILE A 139 6.66 10.75 8.67
CA ILE A 139 5.25 11.12 8.56
C ILE A 139 4.37 10.07 9.26
N ALA A 140 4.62 8.79 8.99
CA ALA A 140 3.87 7.69 9.60
C ALA A 140 4.01 7.67 11.14
N GLN A 141 5.12 8.17 11.70
CA GLN A 141 5.34 8.31 13.15
C GLN A 141 4.33 9.24 13.85
N HIS A 142 3.54 10.02 13.12
CA HIS A 142 2.43 10.78 13.70
C HIS A 142 1.23 9.92 14.10
N PHE A 143 1.16 8.68 13.59
CA PHE A 143 0.02 7.77 13.77
C PHE A 143 0.39 6.49 14.51
N ALA A 144 1.67 6.11 14.51
CA ALA A 144 2.13 4.82 15.01
C ALA A 144 3.58 4.87 15.50
N SER A 145 4.03 3.80 16.17
CA SER A 145 5.44 3.55 16.42
C SER A 145 6.10 2.99 15.16
N VAL A 146 6.90 3.78 14.45
CA VAL A 146 7.48 3.39 13.16
C VAL A 146 8.99 3.32 13.21
N ASP A 147 9.55 2.17 12.79
CA ASP A 147 10.97 1.96 12.59
C ASP A 147 11.36 2.29 11.13
N ALA A 148 12.31 3.22 10.97
CA ALA A 148 12.84 3.61 9.66
C ALA A 148 13.99 2.66 9.25
N ILE A 149 13.67 1.41 8.89
CA ILE A 149 14.63 0.34 8.58
C ILE A 149 14.20 -0.47 7.36
N ASP A 150 15.15 -1.22 6.81
CA ASP A 150 14.89 -2.27 5.83
C ASP A 150 14.31 -3.51 6.54
N VAL A 151 13.14 -3.97 6.10
CA VAL A 151 12.47 -5.16 6.66
C VAL A 151 13.31 -6.43 6.52
N GLU A 152 14.15 -6.54 5.49
CA GLU A 152 15.04 -7.70 5.30
C GLU A 152 16.12 -7.78 6.39
N THR A 153 16.40 -6.66 7.06
CA THR A 153 17.35 -6.59 8.20
C THR A 153 16.66 -6.60 9.56
N LEU A 154 15.34 -6.82 9.59
CA LEU A 154 14.56 -6.77 10.82
C LEU A 154 15.06 -7.77 11.86
N HIS A 155 15.50 -7.24 13.02
CA HIS A 155 15.86 -8.03 14.19
C HIS A 155 15.26 -7.40 15.45
N ARG A 156 14.10 -7.92 15.88
CA ARG A 156 13.34 -7.45 17.04
C ARG A 156 12.90 -8.66 17.88
N PRO A 157 13.80 -9.25 18.68
CA PRO A 157 13.44 -10.40 19.52
C PRO A 157 12.28 -10.14 20.46
N GLU A 158 12.13 -8.90 20.91
CA GLU A 158 11.02 -8.43 21.78
C GLU A 158 9.65 -8.43 21.09
N TRP A 159 9.60 -8.60 19.78
CA TRP A 159 8.35 -8.70 19.02
C TRP A 159 7.85 -10.14 18.85
N HIS A 160 8.53 -11.13 19.44
CA HIS A 160 8.08 -12.52 19.35
C HIS A 160 6.63 -12.67 19.81
N ASP A 161 5.78 -13.29 18.96
CA ASP A 161 4.35 -13.53 19.20
C ASP A 161 3.56 -12.27 19.61
N LYS A 162 3.91 -11.12 19.05
CA LYS A 162 3.34 -9.83 19.46
C LYS A 162 2.10 -9.42 18.68
N PHE A 163 2.07 -9.62 17.37
CA PHE A 163 1.10 -8.97 16.49
C PHE A 163 -0.12 -9.86 16.21
N GLN A 164 -1.32 -9.31 16.44
CA GLN A 164 -2.58 -9.92 16.05
C GLN A 164 -2.86 -9.75 14.56
N ASN A 165 -2.38 -8.67 13.96
CA ASN A 165 -2.50 -8.43 12.53
C ASN A 165 -1.19 -7.89 11.97
N ILE A 166 -0.73 -8.44 10.84
CA ILE A 166 0.40 -7.94 10.07
C ILE A 166 -0.07 -7.68 8.64
N ILE A 167 0.20 -6.50 8.12
CA ILE A 167 -0.15 -6.08 6.76
C ILE A 167 1.13 -6.00 5.92
N LEU A 168 1.12 -6.66 4.75
CA LEU A 168 2.17 -6.61 3.72
C LEU A 168 1.51 -6.19 2.41
N ALA A 169 1.35 -4.89 2.21
CA ALA A 169 0.68 -4.33 1.05
C ALA A 169 1.69 -4.01 -0.06
N ASP A 170 1.71 -4.81 -1.13
CA ASP A 170 2.61 -4.65 -2.29
C ASP A 170 4.08 -4.49 -1.85
N LEU A 171 4.56 -5.41 -1.04
CA LEU A 171 5.90 -5.39 -0.48
C LEU A 171 6.76 -6.55 -0.95
N LEU A 172 6.21 -7.78 -0.94
CA LEU A 172 6.99 -9.01 -1.13
C LEU A 172 7.67 -9.10 -2.50
N GLU A 173 7.06 -8.52 -3.52
CA GLU A 173 7.61 -8.45 -4.88
C GLU A 173 8.86 -7.57 -4.99
N HIS A 174 9.07 -6.65 -4.05
CA HIS A 174 10.23 -5.76 -3.99
C HIS A 174 11.42 -6.33 -3.21
N LEU A 175 11.22 -7.42 -2.45
CA LEU A 175 12.25 -7.98 -1.58
C LEU A 175 13.21 -8.92 -2.34
N HIS A 176 14.47 -8.95 -1.91
CA HIS A 176 15.45 -9.92 -2.41
C HIS A 176 15.12 -11.34 -1.92
N ASP A 177 14.71 -11.50 -0.65
CA ASP A 177 14.28 -12.77 -0.06
C ASP A 177 12.91 -12.66 0.65
N PRO A 178 11.79 -12.62 -0.10
CA PRO A 178 10.45 -12.56 0.49
C PRO A 178 10.11 -13.80 1.33
N TRP A 179 10.73 -14.93 1.06
CA TRP A 179 10.54 -16.17 1.85
C TRP A 179 11.10 -16.02 3.26
N GLN A 180 12.30 -15.42 3.39
CA GLN A 180 12.88 -15.14 4.72
C GLN A 180 12.08 -14.06 5.44
N ALA A 181 11.64 -13.02 4.74
CA ALA A 181 10.80 -11.98 5.31
C ALA A 181 9.51 -12.58 5.92
N LEU A 182 8.81 -13.46 5.19
CA LEU A 182 7.61 -14.15 5.71
C LEU A 182 7.91 -15.05 6.92
N ARG A 183 9.05 -15.78 6.93
CA ARG A 183 9.45 -16.54 8.12
C ARG A 183 9.71 -15.64 9.33
N ASN A 184 10.24 -14.44 9.11
CA ASN A 184 10.42 -13.45 10.17
C ASN A 184 9.06 -12.92 10.65
N MET A 185 8.12 -12.62 9.74
CA MET A 185 6.76 -12.22 10.09
C MET A 185 6.05 -13.32 10.90
N TYR A 186 6.19 -14.60 10.52
CA TYR A 186 5.62 -15.71 11.28
C TYR A 186 6.06 -15.75 12.74
N ARG A 187 7.35 -15.44 13.03
CA ARG A 187 7.87 -15.42 14.41
C ARG A 187 7.27 -14.31 15.26
N ILE A 188 6.90 -13.18 14.64
CA ILE A 188 6.36 -12.03 15.36
C ILE A 188 4.83 -11.98 15.37
N THR A 189 4.15 -12.76 14.51
CA THR A 189 2.70 -12.99 14.57
C THR A 189 2.37 -13.82 15.82
N CYS A 190 1.38 -13.44 16.61
CA CYS A 190 0.93 -14.24 17.76
C CYS A 190 0.16 -15.50 17.30
N PRO A 191 0.03 -16.54 18.12
CA PRO A 191 -0.85 -17.67 17.82
C PRO A 191 -2.28 -17.21 17.55
N GLY A 192 -2.88 -17.62 16.41
CA GLY A 192 -4.18 -17.15 15.93
C GLY A 192 -4.16 -15.75 15.31
N GLY A 193 -2.99 -15.11 15.24
CA GLY A 193 -2.82 -13.83 14.56
C GLY A 193 -2.79 -13.97 13.04
N ARG A 194 -3.15 -12.89 12.34
CA ARG A 194 -3.32 -12.88 10.88
C ARG A 194 -2.22 -12.13 10.17
N ILE A 195 -1.91 -12.62 8.96
CA ILE A 195 -1.15 -11.87 7.96
C ILE A 195 -2.06 -11.56 6.77
N ILE A 196 -2.01 -10.31 6.32
CA ILE A 196 -2.81 -9.78 5.22
C ILE A 196 -1.83 -9.29 4.15
N ILE A 197 -1.86 -9.92 2.99
CA ILE A 197 -0.88 -9.70 1.93
C ILE A 197 -1.62 -9.23 0.68
N SER A 198 -1.14 -8.19 0.00
CA SER A 198 -1.42 -8.00 -1.42
C SER A 198 -0.17 -8.27 -2.25
N ILE A 199 -0.36 -8.87 -3.42
CA ILE A 199 0.74 -9.24 -4.31
C ILE A 199 0.28 -9.21 -5.77
N PRO A 200 1.05 -8.58 -6.70
CA PRO A 200 0.71 -8.55 -8.11
C PRO A 200 0.68 -9.95 -8.74
N ASN A 201 -0.28 -10.17 -9.62
CA ASN A 201 -0.47 -11.45 -10.28
C ASN A 201 0.10 -11.47 -11.70
N ILE A 202 1.18 -12.18 -11.92
CA ILE A 202 1.80 -12.33 -13.24
C ILE A 202 0.92 -13.11 -14.25
N MET A 203 -0.12 -13.83 -13.77
CA MET A 203 -1.08 -14.54 -14.61
C MET A 203 -2.19 -13.64 -15.17
N HIS A 204 -2.25 -12.35 -14.77
CA HIS A 204 -3.28 -11.45 -15.27
C HIS A 204 -3.29 -11.38 -16.80
N ILE A 205 -4.49 -11.30 -17.39
CA ILE A 205 -4.70 -11.39 -18.84
C ILE A 205 -3.89 -10.34 -19.63
N SER A 206 -3.68 -9.15 -19.07
CA SER A 206 -2.87 -8.10 -19.74
C SER A 206 -1.42 -8.52 -19.93
N ILE A 207 -0.85 -9.24 -18.97
CA ILE A 207 0.53 -9.75 -19.05
C ILE A 207 0.63 -10.87 -20.09
N LEU A 208 -0.31 -11.81 -20.05
CA LEU A 208 -0.35 -12.91 -21.04
C LEU A 208 -0.53 -12.35 -22.46
N ARG A 209 -1.36 -11.32 -22.64
CA ARG A 209 -1.51 -10.64 -23.94
C ARG A 209 -0.18 -10.02 -24.40
N GLY A 210 0.53 -9.36 -23.50
CA GLY A 210 1.87 -8.82 -23.80
C GLY A 210 2.83 -9.92 -24.24
N LEU A 211 2.95 -10.99 -23.46
CA LEU A 211 3.85 -12.11 -23.77
C LEU A 211 3.52 -12.78 -25.13
N LEU A 212 2.24 -12.94 -25.46
CA LEU A 212 1.82 -13.48 -26.75
C LEU A 212 2.18 -12.56 -27.93
N ASN A 213 2.36 -11.27 -27.66
CA ASN A 213 2.85 -10.28 -28.63
C ASN A 213 4.38 -10.05 -28.55
N SER A 214 5.10 -10.89 -27.80
CA SER A 214 6.54 -10.74 -27.53
C SER A 214 6.90 -9.47 -26.78
N ASP A 215 5.96 -8.90 -26.00
CA ASP A 215 6.14 -7.70 -25.22
C ASP A 215 6.36 -8.04 -23.74
N TRP A 216 7.42 -7.47 -23.16
CA TRP A 216 7.70 -7.46 -21.73
C TRP A 216 8.27 -6.09 -21.37
N ASN A 217 7.37 -5.12 -21.21
CA ASN A 217 7.75 -3.73 -21.04
C ASN A 217 7.62 -3.32 -19.58
N TYR A 218 8.73 -3.02 -18.92
CA TYR A 218 8.73 -2.47 -17.57
C TYR A 218 8.12 -1.06 -17.56
N ALA A 219 7.31 -0.79 -16.54
CA ALA A 219 6.62 0.47 -16.34
C ALA A 219 7.06 1.13 -15.01
N ASP A 220 6.52 2.31 -14.73
CA ASP A 220 6.74 3.02 -13.46
C ASP A 220 5.75 2.62 -12.36
N ALA A 221 4.78 1.76 -12.68
CA ALA A 221 3.78 1.22 -11.76
C ALA A 221 3.11 -0.03 -12.35
N GLY A 222 2.41 -0.80 -11.51
CA GLY A 222 1.62 -1.96 -11.91
C GLY A 222 2.39 -3.29 -11.84
N ILE A 223 1.88 -4.35 -12.46
CA ILE A 223 2.44 -5.70 -12.34
C ILE A 223 3.90 -5.76 -12.82
N LEU A 224 4.23 -5.03 -13.89
CA LEU A 224 5.59 -4.95 -14.44
C LEU A 224 6.31 -3.67 -13.97
N ASP A 225 6.06 -3.22 -12.74
CA ASP A 225 6.86 -2.15 -12.16
C ASP A 225 8.35 -2.52 -12.21
N ARG A 226 9.20 -1.57 -12.64
CA ARG A 226 10.64 -1.79 -12.79
C ARG A 226 11.37 -2.08 -11.47
N THR A 227 10.73 -1.81 -10.34
CA THR A 227 11.26 -2.08 -9.02
C THR A 227 10.87 -3.46 -8.48
N HIS A 228 10.01 -4.20 -9.20
CA HIS A 228 9.67 -5.57 -8.83
C HIS A 228 10.83 -6.52 -9.14
N LEU A 229 11.31 -7.19 -8.10
CA LEU A 229 12.38 -8.19 -8.18
C LEU A 229 11.83 -9.61 -8.33
N ARG A 230 10.58 -9.84 -7.92
CA ARG A 230 9.91 -11.13 -7.91
C ARG A 230 8.53 -11.03 -8.53
N PHE A 231 8.12 -12.11 -9.20
CA PHE A 231 6.81 -12.21 -9.83
C PHE A 231 6.11 -13.48 -9.36
N PHE A 232 4.84 -13.35 -9.03
CA PHE A 232 4.08 -14.44 -8.43
C PHE A 232 2.80 -14.74 -9.19
N THR A 233 2.46 -16.02 -9.23
CA THR A 233 1.09 -16.49 -9.48
C THR A 233 0.40 -16.73 -8.14
N ARG A 234 -0.92 -16.87 -8.11
CA ARG A 234 -1.64 -17.27 -6.90
C ARG A 234 -1.04 -18.53 -6.27
N LYS A 235 -0.77 -19.55 -7.07
CA LYS A 235 -0.19 -20.82 -6.61
C LYS A 235 1.17 -20.62 -5.92
N THR A 236 2.07 -19.86 -6.52
CA THR A 236 3.42 -19.65 -5.97
C THR A 236 3.41 -18.75 -4.74
N ALA A 237 2.55 -17.72 -4.72
CA ALA A 237 2.35 -16.88 -3.54
C ALA A 237 1.76 -17.70 -2.37
N THR A 238 0.73 -18.52 -2.63
CA THR A 238 0.15 -19.44 -1.64
C THR A 238 1.21 -20.38 -1.07
N ALA A 239 2.01 -21.00 -1.92
CA ALA A 239 3.08 -21.90 -1.48
C ALA A 239 4.12 -21.18 -0.62
N MET A 240 4.47 -19.93 -0.94
CA MET A 240 5.39 -19.12 -0.15
C MET A 240 4.83 -18.85 1.26
N VAL A 241 3.56 -18.48 1.36
CA VAL A 241 2.88 -18.19 2.64
C VAL A 241 2.74 -19.45 3.48
N THR A 242 2.30 -20.57 2.89
CA THR A 242 2.14 -21.85 3.62
C THR A 242 3.46 -22.45 4.05
N ASN A 243 4.52 -22.33 3.25
CA ASN A 243 5.86 -22.77 3.61
C ASN A 243 6.50 -21.93 4.74
N ALA A 244 6.02 -20.72 4.97
CA ALA A 244 6.41 -19.91 6.13
C ALA A 244 5.73 -20.37 7.43
N GLY A 245 4.69 -21.23 7.35
CA GLY A 245 3.98 -21.80 8.48
C GLY A 245 2.52 -21.35 8.63
N TYR A 246 2.06 -20.41 7.78
CA TYR A 246 0.69 -19.89 7.86
C TYR A 246 -0.35 -20.81 7.19
N HIS A 247 -1.56 -20.79 7.71
CA HIS A 247 -2.74 -21.42 7.11
C HIS A 247 -3.60 -20.39 6.39
N ILE A 248 -3.89 -20.63 5.10
CA ILE A 248 -4.72 -19.70 4.31
C ILE A 248 -6.15 -19.74 4.82
N LEU A 249 -6.70 -18.58 5.15
CA LEU A 249 -8.10 -18.41 5.54
C LEU A 249 -8.97 -18.07 4.33
N GLN A 250 -8.53 -17.10 3.51
CA GLN A 250 -9.31 -16.66 2.35
C GLN A 250 -8.44 -15.91 1.34
N TYR A 251 -9.00 -15.79 0.14
CA TYR A 251 -8.47 -14.97 -0.94
C TYR A 251 -9.43 -13.84 -1.26
N GLY A 252 -8.88 -12.71 -1.66
CA GLY A 252 -9.54 -11.63 -2.36
C GLY A 252 -8.72 -11.22 -3.58
N SER A 253 -9.23 -10.32 -4.37
CA SER A 253 -8.50 -9.83 -5.55
C SER A 253 -8.95 -8.43 -5.95
N SER A 254 -8.04 -7.70 -6.58
CA SER A 254 -8.35 -6.47 -7.32
C SER A 254 -8.68 -6.85 -8.75
N LEU A 255 -9.87 -6.42 -9.22
CA LEU A 255 -10.41 -6.76 -10.54
C LEU A 255 -10.61 -5.48 -11.37
N PRO A 256 -9.61 -5.03 -12.13
CA PRO A 256 -9.79 -3.91 -13.05
C PRO A 256 -10.71 -4.30 -14.22
N SER A 257 -11.29 -3.29 -14.86
CA SER A 257 -12.09 -3.51 -16.05
C SER A 257 -11.21 -4.03 -17.20
N GLN A 258 -11.67 -5.08 -17.88
CA GLN A 258 -10.99 -5.66 -19.02
C GLN A 258 -11.48 -5.08 -20.34
N SER A 259 -10.58 -4.91 -21.30
CA SER A 259 -10.92 -4.56 -22.68
C SER A 259 -11.62 -5.74 -23.40
N GLU A 260 -12.27 -5.46 -24.53
CA GLU A 260 -12.90 -6.49 -25.36
C GLU A 260 -11.88 -7.51 -25.88
N GLU A 261 -10.68 -7.03 -26.22
CA GLU A 261 -9.57 -7.89 -26.65
C GLU A 261 -9.12 -8.86 -25.56
N GLU A 262 -9.02 -8.36 -24.30
CA GLU A 262 -8.66 -9.18 -23.15
C GLU A 262 -9.72 -10.24 -22.84
N ARG A 263 -11.00 -9.89 -22.92
CA ARG A 263 -12.11 -10.84 -22.75
C ARG A 263 -12.06 -11.94 -23.81
N THR A 264 -11.88 -11.55 -25.08
CA THR A 264 -11.78 -12.52 -26.20
C THR A 264 -10.56 -13.43 -26.05
N LEU A 265 -9.41 -12.88 -25.62
CA LEU A 265 -8.21 -13.68 -25.38
C LEU A 265 -8.43 -14.64 -24.21
N LYS A 266 -9.03 -14.19 -23.12
CA LYS A 266 -9.35 -15.03 -21.96
C LYS A 266 -10.18 -16.24 -22.36
N GLU A 267 -11.26 -16.06 -23.15
CA GLU A 267 -12.10 -17.17 -23.63
C GLU A 267 -11.29 -18.24 -24.40
N LYS A 268 -10.29 -17.81 -25.17
CA LYS A 268 -9.40 -18.72 -25.90
C LYS A 268 -8.40 -19.44 -25.00
N LEU A 269 -7.98 -18.82 -23.90
CA LEU A 269 -7.00 -19.39 -22.97
C LEU A 269 -7.63 -20.31 -21.92
N LEU A 270 -8.89 -20.09 -21.53
CA LEU A 270 -9.57 -20.91 -20.52
C LEU A 270 -9.44 -22.42 -20.74
N PRO A 271 -9.64 -22.97 -21.98
CA PRO A 271 -9.50 -24.39 -22.21
C PRO A 271 -8.07 -24.94 -22.09
N LEU A 272 -7.07 -24.05 -22.06
CA LEU A 272 -5.66 -24.40 -22.00
C LEU A 272 -5.11 -24.34 -20.57
N LEU A 273 -5.90 -23.85 -19.60
CA LEU A 273 -5.47 -23.78 -18.21
C LEU A 273 -5.25 -25.17 -17.62
N GLY A 274 -4.17 -25.31 -16.86
CA GLY A 274 -3.90 -26.54 -16.10
C GLY A 274 -4.85 -26.68 -14.89
N PRO A 275 -4.83 -27.86 -14.23
CA PRO A 275 -5.79 -28.19 -13.16
C PRO A 275 -5.71 -27.28 -11.92
N ASP A 276 -4.59 -26.60 -11.72
CA ASP A 276 -4.37 -25.71 -10.58
C ASP A 276 -4.67 -24.24 -10.87
N ALA A 277 -5.07 -23.92 -12.11
CA ALA A 277 -5.41 -22.57 -12.54
C ALA A 277 -6.91 -22.43 -12.81
N SER A 278 -7.42 -21.23 -12.63
CA SER A 278 -8.84 -20.90 -12.81
C SER A 278 -9.01 -19.62 -13.65
N ALA A 279 -10.25 -19.35 -14.03
CA ALA A 279 -10.60 -18.08 -14.68
C ALA A 279 -10.18 -16.85 -13.85
N ASP A 280 -10.29 -16.97 -12.52
CA ASP A 280 -9.93 -15.88 -11.60
C ASP A 280 -8.44 -15.52 -11.67
N ASP A 281 -7.57 -16.49 -12.00
CA ASP A 281 -6.13 -16.23 -12.16
C ASP A 281 -5.83 -15.32 -13.38
N LEU A 282 -6.74 -15.27 -14.36
CA LEU A 282 -6.65 -14.37 -15.51
C LEU A 282 -7.27 -12.99 -15.24
N ASP A 283 -8.21 -12.93 -14.30
CA ASP A 283 -8.94 -11.69 -13.95
C ASP A 283 -8.26 -10.89 -12.86
N ALA A 284 -7.69 -11.56 -11.88
CA ALA A 284 -7.07 -10.91 -10.73
C ALA A 284 -5.80 -10.15 -11.15
N TYR A 285 -5.82 -8.85 -10.95
CA TYR A 285 -4.64 -7.98 -11.13
C TYR A 285 -3.66 -8.12 -9.96
N GLN A 286 -4.23 -8.19 -8.75
CA GLN A 286 -3.53 -8.49 -7.51
C GLN A 286 -4.31 -9.53 -6.73
N TRP A 287 -3.61 -10.40 -6.04
CA TRP A 287 -4.18 -11.30 -5.06
C TRP A 287 -4.07 -10.70 -3.66
N HIS A 288 -5.15 -10.77 -2.92
CA HIS A 288 -5.16 -10.55 -1.49
C HIS A 288 -5.18 -11.91 -0.81
N ILE A 289 -4.21 -12.17 0.05
CA ILE A 289 -4.08 -13.43 0.78
C ILE A 289 -4.22 -13.12 2.27
N VAL A 290 -5.20 -13.72 2.92
CA VAL A 290 -5.36 -13.66 4.38
C VAL A 290 -5.03 -15.03 4.94
N ALA A 291 -4.08 -15.07 5.87
CA ALA A 291 -3.65 -16.31 6.47
C ALA A 291 -3.41 -16.15 7.97
N GLU A 292 -3.47 -17.26 8.72
CA GLU A 292 -3.36 -17.31 10.18
C GLU A 292 -2.18 -18.16 10.61
N LYS A 293 -1.53 -17.78 11.72
CA LYS A 293 -0.47 -18.55 12.37
C LYS A 293 -1.02 -19.68 13.19
#